data_870921766422179fbd6423fcb8edd2ce
#
_entry.id   870921766422179fbd6423fcb8edd2ce
#
_cell.length_a   1.000
_cell.length_b   1.000
_cell.length_c   1.000
_cell.angle_alpha   90.00
_cell.angle_beta   90.00
_cell.angle_gamma   90.00
#
_symmetry.space_group_name_H-M   'P 1'
#
loop_
_entity.id
_entity.type
_entity.pdbx_description
1 polymer ?
#
loop_
_entity_poly.entity_id
_entity_poly.type
_entity_poly.pdbx_seq_one_letter_code
_entity_poly.pdbx_strand_id
1 'polypeptide(L)'
;MFDLIKSKTSNVKNDITSGITVALALVPEAVAFSFVAGVDPLVGLYAAFMVGLITAIFGGRPGMISGATGALAVVMVSLVKDGNAMGLAMTQPVADMGLQYLFAAVLFMGIIQATAGALKLGKFIRLIPHPVMLGFVNGLAIVIFLSQLSMFKTVDGGVTHWLHGSKLILMAGMVLATMGIMVVLPKITKKVPAALTAIIVITGVTIYFNMDVATVGSFIRDGGGEGLKGGLPVFQKQLFTVIPWNFETLKFILPYSFILAGIGIIESLLTLNLIDEITDTRGNSNRECVAQGVANITTALFGGMGGCAMIGQSIINVNSGGRGRLSGIVAAISLLCFILFGSYYIELVPIAALTGIMFMVVIGTFAWSSLRIINKIPKSDALVLISVSILTVVFDLAIAVFAGIIMSALVFSWENALRIRARKRFKEDGTKVYEIWGPLFFGSTKMFVSKFDIKGDPDHVEIDFIESRVSDHSGIEAISSIVDRYEKEGKKVTLKHLSTDCKKLLNKNDKKYKSIIVEKVDDPRYYVVADPNSFH
;
A
#
# COMPACT_ATOMS: atom_id res chain seq x y z
N MET A 1 -23.74 17.10 -8.82
CA MET A 1 -23.43 16.25 -9.99
C MET A 1 -22.82 17.07 -11.14
N PHE A 2 -23.30 18.29 -11.41
CA PHE A 2 -22.77 19.18 -12.47
C PHE A 2 -21.41 19.84 -12.18
N ASP A 3 -20.96 19.92 -10.92
CA ASP A 3 -19.60 20.40 -10.59
C ASP A 3 -18.46 19.43 -10.99
N LEU A 4 -18.80 18.22 -11.38
CA LEU A 4 -17.86 17.20 -11.86
C LEU A 4 -17.21 17.57 -13.21
N ILE A 5 -17.83 18.44 -13.98
CA ILE A 5 -17.41 18.82 -15.33
C ILE A 5 -16.66 20.16 -15.33
N LYS A 6 -16.79 20.96 -14.27
CA LYS A 6 -16.23 22.32 -14.16
C LYS A 6 -15.02 22.45 -13.22
N SER A 7 -14.14 21.45 -13.13
CA SER A 7 -12.83 21.74 -12.54
C SER A 7 -12.03 22.61 -13.51
N LYS A 8 -11.63 23.80 -13.09
CA LYS A 8 -10.88 24.80 -13.89
C LYS A 8 -9.55 24.30 -14.49
N THR A 9 -9.18 23.05 -14.25
CA THR A 9 -7.88 22.44 -14.64
C THR A 9 -8.00 21.27 -15.61
N SER A 10 -9.20 20.75 -15.93
CA SER A 10 -9.37 19.64 -16.88
C SER A 10 -9.69 20.14 -18.28
N ASN A 11 -8.84 19.73 -19.23
CA ASN A 11 -9.16 19.87 -20.64
C ASN A 11 -9.88 18.59 -21.08
N VAL A 12 -11.16 18.68 -21.40
CA VAL A 12 -12.04 17.55 -21.76
C VAL A 12 -11.40 16.66 -22.85
N LYS A 13 -10.78 17.27 -23.85
CA LYS A 13 -10.08 16.54 -24.91
C LYS A 13 -8.94 15.70 -24.34
N ASN A 14 -8.13 16.28 -23.47
CA ASN A 14 -7.00 15.57 -22.87
C ASN A 14 -7.48 14.45 -21.92
N ASP A 15 -8.54 14.68 -21.17
CA ASP A 15 -9.13 13.65 -20.30
C ASP A 15 -9.66 12.46 -21.11
N ILE A 16 -10.32 12.71 -22.26
CA ILE A 16 -10.83 11.65 -23.13
C ILE A 16 -9.66 10.86 -23.75
N THR A 17 -8.70 11.52 -24.35
CA THR A 17 -7.56 10.84 -25.00
C THR A 17 -6.71 10.08 -24.00
N SER A 18 -6.49 10.65 -22.83
CA SER A 18 -5.77 10.01 -21.74
C SER A 18 -6.53 8.77 -21.21
N GLY A 19 -7.85 8.88 -21.01
CA GLY A 19 -8.68 7.77 -20.56
C GLY A 19 -8.65 6.57 -21.53
N ILE A 20 -8.73 6.83 -22.84
CA ILE A 20 -8.61 5.77 -23.86
C ILE A 20 -7.22 5.12 -23.81
N THR A 21 -6.16 5.93 -23.68
CA THR A 21 -4.78 5.43 -23.57
C THR A 21 -4.60 4.53 -22.35
N VAL A 22 -5.17 4.91 -21.22
CA VAL A 22 -5.14 4.12 -20.00
C VAL A 22 -5.94 2.82 -20.16
N ALA A 23 -7.13 2.86 -20.78
CA ALA A 23 -7.92 1.65 -21.02
C ALA A 23 -7.16 0.61 -21.84
N LEU A 24 -6.45 1.04 -22.88
CA LEU A 24 -5.63 0.18 -23.72
C LEU A 24 -4.44 -0.46 -22.96
N ALA A 25 -3.91 0.22 -21.95
CA ALA A 25 -2.87 -0.32 -21.09
C ALA A 25 -3.44 -1.26 -20.01
N LEU A 26 -4.67 -1.00 -19.52
CA LEU A 26 -5.33 -1.79 -18.48
C LEU A 26 -5.74 -3.20 -18.92
N VAL A 27 -6.19 -3.37 -20.19
CA VAL A 27 -6.66 -4.68 -20.68
C VAL A 27 -5.62 -5.78 -20.45
N PRO A 28 -4.38 -5.68 -20.98
CA PRO A 28 -3.40 -6.74 -20.82
C PRO A 28 -3.00 -6.97 -19.36
N GLU A 29 -2.94 -5.91 -18.56
CA GLU A 29 -2.59 -6.04 -17.14
C GLU A 29 -3.68 -6.72 -16.34
N ALA A 30 -4.97 -6.37 -16.55
CA ALA A 30 -6.08 -7.00 -15.87
C ALA A 30 -6.17 -8.50 -16.20
N VAL A 31 -5.95 -8.87 -17.47
CA VAL A 31 -5.88 -10.28 -17.90
C VAL A 31 -4.71 -11.01 -17.22
N ALA A 32 -3.53 -10.39 -17.24
CA ALA A 32 -2.35 -11.00 -16.62
C ALA A 32 -2.49 -11.18 -15.11
N PHE A 33 -3.08 -10.21 -14.40
CA PHE A 33 -3.34 -10.32 -12.96
C PHE A 33 -4.42 -11.36 -12.63
N SER A 34 -5.40 -11.58 -13.51
CA SER A 34 -6.35 -12.67 -13.35
C SER A 34 -5.64 -14.03 -13.39
N PHE A 35 -4.72 -14.22 -14.33
CA PHE A 35 -3.91 -15.44 -14.39
C PHE A 35 -3.03 -15.62 -13.16
N VAL A 36 -2.43 -14.53 -12.66
CA VAL A 36 -1.70 -14.57 -11.38
C VAL A 36 -2.60 -15.01 -10.25
N ALA A 37 -3.83 -14.50 -10.16
CA ALA A 37 -4.81 -14.88 -9.13
C ALA A 37 -5.40 -16.29 -9.31
N GLY A 38 -5.17 -16.93 -10.46
CA GLY A 38 -5.72 -18.25 -10.78
C GLY A 38 -7.23 -18.22 -11.11
N VAL A 39 -7.70 -17.11 -11.70
CA VAL A 39 -9.11 -16.91 -12.07
C VAL A 39 -9.26 -16.54 -13.54
N ASP A 40 -10.50 -16.64 -14.05
CA ASP A 40 -10.81 -16.27 -15.42
C ASP A 40 -10.46 -14.78 -15.70
N PRO A 41 -9.91 -14.45 -16.88
CA PRO A 41 -9.60 -13.08 -17.28
C PRO A 41 -10.74 -12.08 -17.15
N LEU A 42 -11.99 -12.51 -17.34
CA LEU A 42 -13.16 -11.65 -17.16
C LEU A 42 -13.30 -11.13 -15.74
N VAL A 43 -12.92 -11.93 -14.74
CA VAL A 43 -12.99 -11.56 -13.33
C VAL A 43 -12.09 -10.34 -13.04
N GLY A 44 -10.89 -10.30 -13.62
CA GLY A 44 -10.00 -9.14 -13.52
C GLY A 44 -10.43 -7.96 -14.36
N LEU A 45 -10.94 -8.20 -15.56
CA LEU A 45 -11.47 -7.14 -16.43
C LEU A 45 -12.69 -6.46 -15.81
N TYR A 46 -13.60 -7.22 -15.19
CA TYR A 46 -14.75 -6.67 -14.45
C TYR A 46 -14.28 -5.87 -13.22
N ALA A 47 -13.26 -6.36 -12.50
CA ALA A 47 -12.67 -5.60 -11.40
C ALA A 47 -12.11 -4.26 -11.90
N ALA A 48 -11.32 -4.26 -12.97
CA ALA A 48 -10.73 -3.05 -13.52
C ALA A 48 -11.80 -2.04 -13.98
N PHE A 49 -12.87 -2.53 -14.62
CA PHE A 49 -14.02 -1.71 -15.02
C PHE A 49 -14.74 -1.09 -13.83
N MET A 50 -15.17 -1.92 -12.87
CA MET A 50 -16.08 -1.47 -11.81
C MET A 50 -15.33 -0.65 -10.76
N VAL A 51 -14.15 -1.10 -10.32
CA VAL A 51 -13.31 -0.35 -9.40
C VAL A 51 -12.90 0.98 -10.04
N GLY A 52 -12.46 0.94 -11.30
CA GLY A 52 -12.09 2.13 -12.06
C GLY A 52 -13.23 3.14 -12.18
N LEU A 53 -14.44 2.70 -12.54
CA LEU A 53 -15.59 3.57 -12.70
C LEU A 53 -16.02 4.22 -11.38
N ILE A 54 -16.22 3.41 -10.33
CA ILE A 54 -16.74 3.88 -9.04
C ILE A 54 -15.74 4.83 -8.38
N THR A 55 -14.45 4.51 -8.40
CA THR A 55 -13.43 5.39 -7.82
C THR A 55 -13.21 6.66 -8.64
N ALA A 56 -13.32 6.62 -9.96
CA ALA A 56 -13.28 7.82 -10.79
C ALA A 56 -14.41 8.80 -10.45
N ILE A 57 -15.62 8.29 -10.16
CA ILE A 57 -16.78 9.12 -9.82
C ILE A 57 -16.72 9.60 -8.37
N PHE A 58 -16.49 8.69 -7.41
CA PHE A 58 -16.64 8.95 -5.98
C PHE A 58 -15.31 9.14 -5.24
N GLY A 59 -14.18 8.73 -5.81
CA GLY A 59 -12.87 8.74 -5.19
C GLY A 59 -12.40 10.11 -4.68
N GLY A 60 -11.45 10.09 -3.81
CA GLY A 60 -10.86 11.27 -3.17
C GLY A 60 -9.89 12.05 -4.05
N ARG A 61 -9.44 11.45 -5.18
CA ARG A 61 -8.41 12.03 -6.05
C ARG A 61 -8.79 11.98 -7.52
N PRO A 62 -9.14 13.12 -8.16
CA PRO A 62 -9.32 13.18 -9.61
C PRO A 62 -8.02 12.87 -10.37
N GLY A 63 -8.13 12.20 -11.50
CA GLY A 63 -6.98 11.83 -12.33
C GLY A 63 -6.23 10.56 -11.86
N MET A 64 -6.57 10.01 -10.72
CA MET A 64 -6.09 8.70 -10.27
C MET A 64 -6.88 7.58 -10.94
N ILE A 65 -6.19 6.50 -11.28
CA ILE A 65 -6.77 5.31 -11.92
C ILE A 65 -6.71 4.14 -10.94
N SER A 66 -7.81 3.42 -10.83
CA SER A 66 -7.92 2.20 -10.02
C SER A 66 -8.33 1.03 -10.91
N GLY A 67 -7.98 -0.19 -10.49
CA GLY A 67 -8.32 -1.42 -11.21
C GLY A 67 -7.77 -2.64 -10.49
N ALA A 68 -7.78 -3.80 -11.17
CA ALA A 68 -7.13 -5.00 -10.68
C ALA A 68 -5.62 -4.79 -10.55
N THR A 69 -5.00 -5.21 -9.44
CA THR A 69 -3.58 -5.00 -9.18
C THR A 69 -2.85 -6.30 -8.85
N GLY A 70 -1.55 -6.34 -9.18
CA GLY A 70 -0.71 -7.50 -8.91
C GLY A 70 -0.55 -7.80 -7.42
N ALA A 71 -0.53 -6.77 -6.58
CA ALA A 71 -0.41 -6.92 -5.13
C ALA A 71 -1.58 -7.72 -4.52
N LEU A 72 -2.80 -7.43 -4.98
CA LEU A 72 -3.99 -8.17 -4.55
C LEU A 72 -4.04 -9.55 -5.20
N ALA A 73 -3.71 -9.65 -6.50
CA ALA A 73 -3.74 -10.91 -7.25
C ALA A 73 -2.87 -11.99 -6.60
N VAL A 74 -1.68 -11.64 -6.13
CA VAL A 74 -0.76 -12.59 -5.47
C VAL A 74 -1.36 -13.21 -4.21
N VAL A 75 -2.04 -12.41 -3.38
CA VAL A 75 -2.71 -12.91 -2.16
C VAL A 75 -3.89 -13.80 -2.50
N MET A 76 -4.58 -13.50 -3.59
CA MET A 76 -5.75 -14.26 -4.04
C MET A 76 -5.42 -15.67 -4.52
N VAL A 77 -4.18 -15.93 -4.97
CA VAL A 77 -3.74 -17.29 -5.41
C VAL A 77 -4.00 -18.33 -4.35
N SER A 78 -3.51 -18.09 -3.14
CA SER A 78 -3.68 -19.03 -2.02
C SER A 78 -5.14 -19.18 -1.63
N LEU A 79 -5.89 -18.06 -1.56
CA LEU A 79 -7.32 -18.07 -1.26
C LEU A 79 -8.12 -18.92 -2.26
N VAL A 80 -7.87 -18.75 -3.56
CA VAL A 80 -8.58 -19.51 -4.61
C VAL A 80 -8.18 -20.98 -4.56
N LYS A 81 -6.89 -21.28 -4.45
CA LYS A 81 -6.38 -22.66 -4.40
C LYS A 81 -6.92 -23.42 -3.19
N ASP A 82 -6.79 -22.86 -2.00
CA ASP A 82 -7.21 -23.49 -0.75
C ASP A 82 -8.74 -23.57 -0.69
N GLY A 83 -9.44 -22.55 -1.21
CA GLY A 83 -10.88 -22.53 -1.33
C GLY A 83 -11.43 -23.62 -2.26
N ASN A 84 -10.76 -23.88 -3.39
CA ASN A 84 -11.12 -25.00 -4.28
C ASN A 84 -10.89 -26.35 -3.60
N ALA A 85 -9.78 -26.52 -2.86
CA ALA A 85 -9.53 -27.73 -2.09
C ALA A 85 -10.61 -27.97 -1.02
N MET A 86 -11.05 -26.92 -0.32
CA MET A 86 -12.15 -26.98 0.63
C MET A 86 -13.47 -27.32 -0.06
N GLY A 87 -13.76 -26.73 -1.22
CA GLY A 87 -14.98 -27.02 -1.99
C GLY A 87 -15.09 -28.47 -2.43
N LEU A 88 -13.98 -29.07 -2.85
CA LEU A 88 -13.92 -30.48 -3.23
C LEU A 88 -14.08 -31.43 -2.03
N ALA A 89 -13.70 -31.00 -0.83
CA ALA A 89 -13.84 -31.77 0.41
C ALA A 89 -15.24 -31.67 1.05
N MET A 90 -16.14 -30.87 0.50
CA MET A 90 -17.53 -30.75 0.99
C MET A 90 -18.36 -32.01 0.73
N THR A 91 -19.40 -32.21 1.52
CA THR A 91 -20.35 -33.34 1.37
C THR A 91 -21.01 -33.34 -0.02
N GLN A 92 -21.21 -32.18 -0.62
CA GLN A 92 -21.53 -31.97 -2.03
C GLN A 92 -20.38 -31.19 -2.66
N PRO A 93 -19.50 -31.84 -3.44
CA PRO A 93 -18.37 -31.17 -4.03
C PRO A 93 -18.80 -30.02 -4.94
N VAL A 94 -18.25 -28.83 -4.71
CA VAL A 94 -18.49 -27.64 -5.52
C VAL A 94 -17.17 -27.31 -6.21
N ALA A 95 -17.17 -27.43 -7.53
CA ALA A 95 -16.11 -26.88 -8.36
C ALA A 95 -16.13 -25.34 -8.24
N ASP A 96 -14.96 -24.70 -8.34
CA ASP A 96 -14.82 -23.24 -8.31
C ASP A 96 -15.26 -22.56 -6.99
N MET A 97 -15.27 -23.30 -5.88
CA MET A 97 -15.57 -22.73 -4.56
C MET A 97 -14.58 -21.64 -4.16
N GLY A 98 -13.33 -21.76 -4.60
CA GLY A 98 -12.29 -20.75 -4.40
C GLY A 98 -12.67 -19.38 -5.01
N LEU A 99 -13.35 -19.38 -6.16
CA LEU A 99 -13.84 -18.15 -6.77
C LEU A 99 -14.97 -17.51 -5.92
N GLN A 100 -15.86 -18.33 -5.35
CA GLN A 100 -16.91 -17.82 -4.46
C GLN A 100 -16.32 -17.25 -3.16
N TYR A 101 -15.35 -17.93 -2.59
CA TYR A 101 -14.61 -17.42 -1.41
C TYR A 101 -13.82 -16.14 -1.73
N LEU A 102 -13.29 -16.01 -2.95
CA LEU A 102 -12.66 -14.78 -3.41
C LEU A 102 -13.65 -13.62 -3.40
N PHE A 103 -14.84 -13.80 -4.00
CA PHE A 103 -15.86 -12.75 -4.00
C PHE A 103 -16.30 -12.39 -2.57
N ALA A 104 -16.45 -13.39 -1.68
CA ALA A 104 -16.74 -13.13 -0.28
C ALA A 104 -15.62 -12.34 0.41
N ALA A 105 -14.36 -12.70 0.18
CA ALA A 105 -13.21 -11.99 0.74
C ALA A 105 -13.14 -10.54 0.26
N VAL A 106 -13.41 -10.29 -1.03
CA VAL A 106 -13.46 -8.94 -1.61
C VAL A 106 -14.63 -8.12 -1.07
N LEU A 107 -15.77 -8.76 -0.80
CA LEU A 107 -16.90 -8.11 -0.14
C LEU A 107 -16.51 -7.58 1.24
N PHE A 108 -15.91 -8.44 2.08
CA PHE A 108 -15.43 -8.03 3.40
C PHE A 108 -14.26 -7.03 3.32
N MET A 109 -13.34 -7.20 2.37
CA MET A 109 -12.31 -6.21 2.05
C MET A 109 -12.94 -4.82 1.86
N GLY A 110 -13.96 -4.74 1.03
CA GLY A 110 -14.65 -3.48 0.75
C GLY A 110 -15.32 -2.88 1.98
N ILE A 111 -15.97 -3.71 2.82
CA ILE A 111 -16.57 -3.26 4.09
C ILE A 111 -15.50 -2.71 5.04
N ILE A 112 -14.37 -3.39 5.17
CA ILE A 112 -13.25 -2.94 6.02
C ILE A 112 -12.69 -1.61 5.51
N GLN A 113 -12.48 -1.46 4.20
CA GLN A 113 -11.98 -0.23 3.59
C GLN A 113 -12.95 0.95 3.75
N ALA A 114 -14.24 0.73 3.51
CA ALA A 114 -15.28 1.74 3.70
C ALA A 114 -15.36 2.19 5.17
N THR A 115 -15.30 1.23 6.10
CA THR A 115 -15.28 1.50 7.54
C THR A 115 -14.04 2.28 7.96
N ALA A 116 -12.85 1.90 7.46
CA ALA A 116 -11.61 2.62 7.70
C ALA A 116 -11.68 4.08 7.22
N GLY A 117 -12.28 4.31 6.04
CA GLY A 117 -12.50 5.66 5.52
C GLY A 117 -13.49 6.46 6.36
N ALA A 118 -14.62 5.86 6.78
CA ALA A 118 -15.64 6.49 7.63
C ALA A 118 -15.09 6.85 9.01
N LEU A 119 -14.26 6.00 9.59
CA LEU A 119 -13.56 6.24 10.87
C LEU A 119 -12.36 7.19 10.73
N LYS A 120 -12.13 7.74 9.52
CA LYS A 120 -11.02 8.67 9.22
C LYS A 120 -9.63 8.07 9.49
N LEU A 121 -9.48 6.77 9.28
CA LEU A 121 -8.21 6.05 9.46
C LEU A 121 -7.22 6.26 8.30
N GLY A 122 -7.65 6.85 7.18
CA GLY A 122 -6.79 7.17 6.04
C GLY A 122 -5.56 8.05 6.38
N LYS A 123 -5.62 8.77 7.50
CA LYS A 123 -4.49 9.55 8.01
C LYS A 123 -3.34 8.69 8.55
N PHE A 124 -3.60 7.43 8.93
CA PHE A 124 -2.57 6.53 9.47
C PHE A 124 -1.54 6.06 8.43
N ILE A 125 -1.79 6.29 7.13
CA ILE A 125 -0.77 6.08 6.09
C ILE A 125 0.54 6.82 6.40
N ARG A 126 0.46 7.95 7.09
CA ARG A 126 1.62 8.75 7.51
C ARG A 126 2.53 8.03 8.51
N LEU A 127 2.04 6.96 9.13
CA LEU A 127 2.81 6.12 10.06
C LEU A 127 3.67 5.08 9.34
N ILE A 128 3.48 4.88 8.03
CA ILE A 128 4.28 3.94 7.25
C ILE A 128 5.59 4.63 6.86
N PRO A 129 6.72 4.20 7.41
CA PRO A 129 8.01 4.80 7.09
C PRO A 129 8.44 4.47 5.66
N HIS A 130 9.19 5.37 5.05
CA HIS A 130 9.68 5.22 3.67
C HIS A 130 10.48 3.92 3.42
N PRO A 131 11.37 3.43 4.34
CA PRO A 131 12.05 2.15 4.15
C PRO A 131 11.09 0.94 4.05
N VAL A 132 10.00 0.95 4.81
CA VAL A 132 8.96 -0.10 4.75
C VAL A 132 8.28 -0.09 3.38
N MET A 133 7.95 1.08 2.86
CA MET A 133 7.35 1.24 1.54
C MET A 133 8.27 0.72 0.43
N LEU A 134 9.55 1.09 0.45
CA LEU A 134 10.53 0.60 -0.52
C LEU A 134 10.70 -0.93 -0.43
N GLY A 135 10.77 -1.47 0.79
CA GLY A 135 10.86 -2.92 1.03
C GLY A 135 9.64 -3.67 0.48
N PHE A 136 8.44 -3.15 0.74
CA PHE A 136 7.19 -3.70 0.21
C PHE A 136 7.16 -3.72 -1.32
N VAL A 137 7.47 -2.60 -1.97
CA VAL A 137 7.44 -2.49 -3.44
C VAL A 137 8.47 -3.42 -4.09
N ASN A 138 9.67 -3.54 -3.51
CA ASN A 138 10.68 -4.47 -4.00
C ASN A 138 10.25 -5.93 -3.83
N GLY A 139 9.72 -6.29 -2.66
CA GLY A 139 9.20 -7.61 -2.40
C GLY A 139 8.06 -7.97 -3.36
N LEU A 140 7.12 -7.06 -3.58
CA LEU A 140 6.03 -7.21 -4.54
C LEU A 140 6.55 -7.48 -5.95
N ALA A 141 7.51 -6.69 -6.43
CA ALA A 141 8.11 -6.89 -7.75
C ALA A 141 8.75 -8.29 -7.89
N ILE A 142 9.45 -8.76 -6.85
CA ILE A 142 10.03 -10.11 -6.83
C ILE A 142 8.93 -11.18 -6.87
N VAL A 143 7.87 -11.03 -6.10
CA VAL A 143 6.76 -12.00 -6.08
C VAL A 143 6.06 -12.06 -7.43
N ILE A 144 5.78 -10.91 -8.07
CA ILE A 144 5.22 -10.87 -9.43
C ILE A 144 6.17 -11.55 -10.42
N PHE A 145 7.49 -11.30 -10.32
CA PHE A 145 8.48 -11.97 -11.17
C PHE A 145 8.42 -13.50 -11.01
N LEU A 146 8.40 -14.00 -9.77
CA LEU A 146 8.33 -15.43 -9.49
C LEU A 146 7.03 -16.06 -10.01
N SER A 147 5.91 -15.35 -9.92
CA SER A 147 4.63 -15.82 -10.47
C SER A 147 4.67 -15.96 -11.99
N GLN A 148 5.36 -15.07 -12.71
CA GLN A 148 5.50 -15.16 -14.16
C GLN A 148 6.35 -16.37 -14.61
N LEU A 149 7.22 -16.88 -13.76
CA LEU A 149 7.98 -18.10 -14.08
C LEU A 149 7.09 -19.34 -14.22
N SER A 150 5.88 -19.32 -13.64
CA SER A 150 4.89 -20.39 -13.81
C SER A 150 4.39 -20.50 -15.25
N MET A 151 4.41 -19.41 -16.02
CA MET A 151 4.02 -19.39 -17.43
C MET A 151 5.01 -20.12 -18.36
N PHE A 152 6.22 -20.43 -17.87
CA PHE A 152 7.21 -21.24 -18.56
C PHE A 152 7.09 -22.74 -18.22
N LYS A 153 5.99 -23.14 -17.58
CA LYS A 153 5.73 -24.54 -17.21
C LYS A 153 4.51 -25.05 -17.95
N THR A 154 4.49 -26.34 -18.21
CA THR A 154 3.35 -27.09 -18.76
C THR A 154 2.98 -28.23 -17.83
N VAL A 155 1.72 -28.65 -17.87
CA VAL A 155 1.21 -29.79 -17.09
C VAL A 155 1.01 -30.94 -18.03
N ASP A 156 1.86 -31.96 -17.93
CA ASP A 156 1.73 -33.20 -18.67
C ASP A 156 1.50 -34.37 -17.70
N GLY A 157 0.38 -35.09 -17.87
CA GLY A 157 0.05 -36.24 -17.01
C GLY A 157 -0.11 -35.91 -15.52
N GLY A 158 -0.51 -34.65 -15.19
CA GLY A 158 -0.68 -34.19 -13.80
C GLY A 158 0.62 -33.74 -13.12
N VAL A 159 1.75 -33.78 -13.81
CA VAL A 159 3.05 -33.29 -13.30
C VAL A 159 3.44 -32.02 -14.03
N THR A 160 3.88 -31.03 -13.27
CA THR A 160 4.31 -29.73 -13.80
C THR A 160 5.78 -29.79 -14.21
N HIS A 161 6.08 -29.60 -15.47
CA HIS A 161 7.44 -29.56 -16.03
C HIS A 161 7.73 -28.18 -16.65
N TRP A 162 9.02 -27.81 -16.67
CA TRP A 162 9.45 -26.65 -17.44
C TRP A 162 9.31 -26.93 -18.93
N LEU A 163 8.97 -25.90 -19.71
CA LEU A 163 9.03 -25.98 -21.16
C LEU A 163 10.45 -26.36 -21.61
N HIS A 164 10.56 -27.23 -22.58
CA HIS A 164 11.83 -27.70 -23.11
C HIS A 164 11.94 -27.52 -24.64
N GLY A 165 13.16 -27.48 -25.14
CA GLY A 165 13.45 -27.45 -26.59
C GLY A 165 12.91 -26.20 -27.27
N SER A 166 12.31 -26.39 -28.45
CA SER A 166 11.79 -25.32 -29.31
C SER A 166 10.69 -24.49 -28.65
N LYS A 167 9.83 -25.10 -27.81
CA LYS A 167 8.77 -24.38 -27.11
C LYS A 167 9.30 -23.36 -26.12
N LEU A 168 10.36 -23.69 -25.37
CA LEU A 168 11.03 -22.75 -24.46
C LEU A 168 11.69 -21.60 -25.21
N ILE A 169 12.39 -21.91 -26.30
CA ILE A 169 13.07 -20.89 -27.13
C ILE A 169 12.05 -19.94 -27.74
N LEU A 170 10.93 -20.48 -28.25
CA LEU A 170 9.85 -19.69 -28.82
C LEU A 170 9.20 -18.77 -27.77
N MET A 171 8.84 -19.33 -26.60
CA MET A 171 8.28 -18.57 -25.48
C MET A 171 9.22 -17.45 -25.06
N ALA A 172 10.49 -17.75 -24.79
CA ALA A 172 11.49 -16.76 -24.39
C ALA A 172 11.74 -15.71 -25.48
N GLY A 173 11.81 -16.11 -26.75
CA GLY A 173 11.98 -15.21 -27.88
C GLY A 173 10.84 -14.20 -28.00
N MET A 174 9.58 -14.65 -27.86
CA MET A 174 8.40 -13.79 -27.89
C MET A 174 8.34 -12.85 -26.68
N VAL A 175 8.69 -13.34 -25.48
CA VAL A 175 8.80 -12.51 -24.27
C VAL A 175 9.83 -11.39 -24.49
N LEU A 176 11.03 -11.74 -24.94
CA LEU A 176 12.09 -10.75 -25.22
C LEU A 176 11.72 -9.78 -26.33
N ALA A 177 11.03 -10.24 -27.39
CA ALA A 177 10.54 -9.37 -28.45
C ALA A 177 9.49 -8.38 -27.93
N THR A 178 8.55 -8.86 -27.07
CA THR A 178 7.57 -8.00 -26.39
C THR A 178 8.26 -6.92 -25.55
N MET A 179 9.22 -7.31 -24.71
CA MET A 179 10.00 -6.38 -23.88
C MET A 179 10.79 -5.40 -24.75
N GLY A 180 11.39 -5.88 -25.84
CA GLY A 180 12.12 -5.05 -26.81
C GLY A 180 11.22 -3.98 -27.42
N ILE A 181 10.02 -4.34 -27.87
CA ILE A 181 9.05 -3.37 -28.40
C ILE A 181 8.68 -2.35 -27.32
N MET A 182 8.41 -2.76 -26.09
CA MET A 182 8.06 -1.87 -24.99
C MET A 182 9.18 -0.90 -24.60
N VAL A 183 10.44 -1.24 -24.80
CA VAL A 183 11.60 -0.37 -24.52
C VAL A 183 11.90 0.57 -25.70
N VAL A 184 11.78 0.07 -26.93
CA VAL A 184 12.17 0.82 -28.13
C VAL A 184 11.07 1.78 -28.60
N LEU A 185 9.81 1.34 -28.60
CA LEU A 185 8.70 2.15 -29.14
C LEU A 185 8.55 3.52 -28.46
N PRO A 186 8.64 3.68 -27.12
CA PRO A 186 8.54 4.99 -26.48
C PRO A 186 9.66 5.96 -26.85
N LYS A 187 10.79 5.44 -27.35
CA LYS A 187 11.91 6.28 -27.87
C LYS A 187 11.63 6.83 -29.27
N ILE A 188 10.78 6.12 -30.05
CA ILE A 188 10.40 6.50 -31.41
C ILE A 188 9.13 7.35 -31.39
N THR A 189 8.11 6.89 -30.67
CA THR A 189 6.82 7.60 -30.56
C THR A 189 6.17 7.40 -29.18
N LYS A 190 5.67 8.49 -28.64
CA LYS A 190 4.87 8.49 -27.39
C LYS A 190 3.36 8.52 -27.65
N LYS A 191 2.93 8.52 -28.92
CA LYS A 191 1.52 8.63 -29.30
C LYS A 191 0.74 7.32 -29.18
N VAL A 192 1.44 6.18 -29.19
CA VAL A 192 0.82 4.85 -29.16
C VAL A 192 1.28 4.09 -27.92
N PRO A 193 0.37 3.46 -27.16
CA PRO A 193 0.74 2.67 -26.00
C PRO A 193 1.64 1.50 -26.38
N ALA A 194 2.82 1.41 -25.76
CA ALA A 194 3.82 0.41 -26.11
C ALA A 194 3.35 -1.03 -25.85
N ALA A 195 2.62 -1.26 -24.74
CA ALA A 195 2.08 -2.57 -24.41
C ALA A 195 1.07 -3.07 -25.46
N LEU A 196 0.14 -2.20 -25.88
CA LEU A 196 -0.83 -2.55 -26.93
C LEU A 196 -0.14 -2.88 -28.25
N THR A 197 0.83 -2.06 -28.66
CA THR A 197 1.58 -2.30 -29.91
C THR A 197 2.32 -3.63 -29.84
N ALA A 198 2.97 -3.93 -28.70
CA ALA A 198 3.66 -5.19 -28.50
C ALA A 198 2.69 -6.39 -28.65
N ILE A 199 1.50 -6.33 -28.03
CA ILE A 199 0.47 -7.36 -28.18
C ILE A 199 0.08 -7.52 -29.65
N ILE A 200 -0.29 -6.44 -30.33
CA ILE A 200 -0.75 -6.50 -31.72
C ILE A 200 0.32 -7.09 -32.63
N VAL A 201 1.58 -6.64 -32.48
CA VAL A 201 2.69 -7.13 -33.30
C VAL A 201 2.95 -8.61 -33.03
N ILE A 202 3.07 -9.02 -31.77
CA ILE A 202 3.37 -10.41 -31.41
C ILE A 202 2.21 -11.33 -31.80
N THR A 203 0.96 -10.93 -31.54
CA THR A 203 -0.23 -11.69 -31.97
C THR A 203 -0.28 -11.80 -33.50
N GLY A 204 0.00 -10.71 -34.22
CA GLY A 204 0.04 -10.72 -35.69
C GLY A 204 1.12 -11.65 -36.23
N VAL A 205 2.32 -11.65 -35.64
CA VAL A 205 3.39 -12.59 -35.99
C VAL A 205 2.98 -14.04 -35.72
N THR A 206 2.37 -14.30 -34.57
CA THR A 206 1.90 -15.63 -34.19
C THR A 206 0.88 -16.18 -35.18
N ILE A 207 -0.09 -15.36 -35.59
CA ILE A 207 -1.13 -15.74 -36.56
C ILE A 207 -0.53 -15.93 -37.95
N TYR A 208 0.32 -14.99 -38.40
CA TYR A 208 0.92 -15.02 -39.74
C TYR A 208 1.79 -16.26 -39.98
N PHE A 209 2.60 -16.63 -38.99
CA PHE A 209 3.47 -17.82 -39.06
C PHE A 209 2.80 -19.11 -38.56
N ASN A 210 1.52 -19.04 -38.18
CA ASN A 210 0.75 -20.16 -37.61
C ASN A 210 1.53 -20.90 -36.51
N MET A 211 2.07 -20.13 -35.55
CA MET A 211 2.92 -20.67 -34.48
C MET A 211 2.08 -21.41 -33.44
N ASP A 212 2.50 -22.61 -33.06
CA ASP A 212 1.89 -23.39 -31.97
C ASP A 212 2.33 -22.85 -30.62
N VAL A 213 1.58 -21.85 -30.10
CA VAL A 213 1.85 -21.20 -28.82
C VAL A 213 0.59 -21.09 -27.99
N ALA A 214 0.75 -21.15 -26.68
CA ALA A 214 -0.36 -20.95 -25.77
C ALA A 214 -0.90 -19.51 -25.90
N THR A 215 -2.20 -19.39 -26.12
CA THR A 215 -2.95 -18.12 -26.15
C THR A 215 -3.84 -17.99 -24.92
N VAL A 216 -4.37 -16.80 -24.67
CA VAL A 216 -5.38 -16.59 -23.61
C VAL A 216 -6.54 -17.55 -23.76
N GLY A 217 -7.07 -17.73 -24.99
CA GLY A 217 -8.17 -18.63 -25.25
C GLY A 217 -7.83 -20.12 -25.05
N SER A 218 -6.60 -20.57 -25.42
CA SER A 218 -6.18 -21.94 -25.15
C SER A 218 -6.01 -22.16 -23.63
N PHE A 219 -5.41 -21.22 -22.93
CA PHE A 219 -5.21 -21.31 -21.49
C PHE A 219 -6.52 -21.41 -20.70
N ILE A 220 -7.55 -20.66 -21.11
CA ILE A 220 -8.89 -20.74 -20.51
C ILE A 220 -9.51 -22.11 -20.77
N ARG A 221 -9.43 -22.63 -22.01
CA ARG A 221 -9.97 -23.94 -22.36
C ARG A 221 -9.25 -25.09 -21.64
N ASP A 222 -7.94 -25.00 -21.50
CA ASP A 222 -7.13 -25.99 -20.76
C ASP A 222 -7.49 -25.98 -19.26
N GLY A 223 -7.91 -24.84 -18.71
CA GLY A 223 -8.46 -24.69 -17.37
C GLY A 223 -9.94 -25.13 -17.22
N GLY A 224 -10.57 -25.66 -18.28
CA GLY A 224 -11.97 -26.12 -18.26
C GLY A 224 -13.00 -25.04 -18.56
N GLY A 225 -12.58 -23.82 -18.93
CA GLY A 225 -13.48 -22.72 -19.33
C GLY A 225 -13.94 -22.81 -20.77
N GLU A 226 -15.10 -22.19 -21.09
CA GLU A 226 -15.68 -22.19 -22.46
C GLU A 226 -15.12 -21.04 -23.35
N GLY A 227 -14.10 -20.30 -22.89
CA GLY A 227 -13.53 -19.12 -23.55
C GLY A 227 -14.11 -17.80 -23.02
N LEU A 228 -13.58 -16.67 -23.50
CA LEU A 228 -14.01 -15.33 -23.10
C LEU A 228 -15.35 -14.97 -23.74
N LYS A 229 -16.43 -15.32 -23.08
CA LYS A 229 -17.77 -14.85 -23.46
C LYS A 229 -17.92 -13.40 -22.99
N GLY A 230 -17.60 -12.43 -23.85
CA GLY A 230 -17.81 -11.01 -23.55
C GLY A 230 -19.27 -10.77 -23.11
N GLY A 231 -19.44 -10.04 -22.01
CA GLY A 231 -20.77 -9.75 -21.46
C GLY A 231 -20.70 -8.65 -20.40
N LEU A 232 -21.87 -8.20 -19.95
CA LEU A 232 -21.96 -7.30 -18.81
C LEU A 232 -21.71 -8.08 -17.52
N PRO A 233 -21.11 -7.44 -16.49
CA PRO A 233 -21.01 -8.05 -15.17
C PRO A 233 -22.40 -8.48 -14.65
N VAL A 234 -22.53 -9.70 -14.17
CA VAL A 234 -23.79 -10.28 -13.69
C VAL A 234 -23.74 -10.42 -12.17
N PHE A 235 -24.87 -10.14 -11.53
CA PHE A 235 -24.97 -10.26 -10.08
C PHE A 235 -24.74 -11.70 -9.62
N GLN A 236 -23.81 -11.91 -8.71
CA GLN A 236 -23.36 -13.21 -8.22
C GLN A 236 -24.28 -13.74 -7.09
N LYS A 237 -25.42 -14.30 -7.47
CA LYS A 237 -26.37 -14.92 -6.51
C LYS A 237 -25.72 -16.08 -5.74
N GLN A 238 -24.79 -16.79 -6.38
CA GLN A 238 -24.08 -17.93 -5.82
C GLN A 238 -23.29 -17.57 -4.56
N LEU A 239 -22.81 -16.34 -4.44
CA LEU A 239 -22.16 -15.81 -3.24
C LEU A 239 -23.01 -16.04 -1.97
N PHE A 240 -24.34 -15.97 -2.09
CA PHE A 240 -25.25 -16.10 -0.94
C PHE A 240 -25.87 -17.49 -0.81
N THR A 241 -25.88 -18.29 -1.87
CA THR A 241 -26.57 -19.58 -1.90
C THR A 241 -25.63 -20.78 -1.80
N VAL A 242 -24.38 -20.65 -2.28
CA VAL A 242 -23.43 -21.77 -2.35
C VAL A 242 -22.48 -21.74 -1.16
N ILE A 243 -22.10 -20.56 -0.68
CA ILE A 243 -21.17 -20.45 0.47
C ILE A 243 -21.92 -20.86 1.75
N PRO A 244 -21.40 -21.84 2.50
CA PRO A 244 -21.91 -22.13 3.85
C PRO A 244 -21.43 -21.03 4.82
N TRP A 245 -22.28 -20.08 5.13
CA TRP A 245 -21.98 -18.97 6.04
C TRP A 245 -21.94 -19.45 7.50
N ASN A 246 -20.89 -20.19 7.85
CA ASN A 246 -20.59 -20.67 9.19
C ASN A 246 -19.32 -20.03 9.75
N PHE A 247 -19.01 -20.33 11.02
CA PHE A 247 -17.83 -19.78 11.68
C PHE A 247 -16.52 -20.21 11.03
N GLU A 248 -16.43 -21.44 10.51
CA GLU A 248 -15.24 -21.96 9.84
C GLU A 248 -14.97 -21.21 8.54
N THR A 249 -16.00 -20.97 7.73
CA THR A 249 -15.90 -20.15 6.51
C THR A 249 -15.45 -18.73 6.82
N LEU A 250 -16.02 -18.09 7.86
CA LEU A 250 -15.59 -16.76 8.25
C LEU A 250 -14.13 -16.76 8.75
N LYS A 251 -13.73 -17.76 9.53
CA LYS A 251 -12.35 -17.93 9.98
C LYS A 251 -11.37 -18.09 8.83
N PHE A 252 -11.78 -18.73 7.74
CA PHE A 252 -10.97 -18.87 6.54
C PHE A 252 -10.90 -17.56 5.73
N ILE A 253 -12.04 -16.88 5.50
CA ILE A 253 -12.11 -15.71 4.59
C ILE A 253 -11.58 -14.43 5.25
N LEU A 254 -11.88 -14.19 6.54
CA LEU A 254 -11.57 -12.91 7.20
C LEU A 254 -10.08 -12.55 7.20
N PRO A 255 -9.13 -13.45 7.46
CA PRO A 255 -7.70 -13.12 7.38
C PRO A 255 -7.32 -12.55 6.00
N TYR A 256 -7.75 -13.22 4.92
CA TYR A 256 -7.52 -12.73 3.56
C TYR A 256 -8.19 -11.37 3.32
N SER A 257 -9.40 -11.17 3.82
CA SER A 257 -10.12 -9.89 3.69
C SER A 257 -9.38 -8.73 4.36
N PHE A 258 -8.82 -8.95 5.55
CA PHE A 258 -8.01 -7.95 6.25
C PHE A 258 -6.71 -7.65 5.50
N ILE A 259 -6.05 -8.69 4.98
CA ILE A 259 -4.82 -8.57 4.19
C ILE A 259 -5.09 -7.74 2.93
N LEU A 260 -6.10 -8.13 2.14
CA LEU A 260 -6.51 -7.45 0.91
C LEU A 260 -6.93 -6.01 1.19
N ALA A 261 -7.68 -5.75 2.27
CA ALA A 261 -8.08 -4.41 2.66
C ALA A 261 -6.88 -3.53 3.03
N GLY A 262 -5.94 -4.07 3.79
CA GLY A 262 -4.72 -3.38 4.19
C GLY A 262 -3.87 -3.01 2.97
N ILE A 263 -3.59 -3.96 2.09
CA ILE A 263 -2.82 -3.74 0.86
C ILE A 263 -3.52 -2.70 -0.02
N GLY A 264 -4.84 -2.87 -0.25
CA GLY A 264 -5.60 -1.97 -1.10
C GLY A 264 -5.66 -0.53 -0.57
N ILE A 265 -5.77 -0.33 0.76
CA ILE A 265 -5.69 1.01 1.37
C ILE A 265 -4.29 1.58 1.19
N ILE A 266 -3.24 0.83 1.51
CA ILE A 266 -1.86 1.28 1.42
C ILE A 266 -1.53 1.69 -0.01
N GLU A 267 -1.79 0.84 -1.00
CA GLU A 267 -1.49 1.10 -2.41
C GLU A 267 -2.29 2.31 -2.94
N SER A 268 -3.58 2.41 -2.59
CA SER A 268 -4.41 3.54 -2.99
C SER A 268 -3.96 4.86 -2.38
N LEU A 269 -3.59 4.89 -1.11
CA LEU A 269 -3.13 6.10 -0.45
C LEU A 269 -1.71 6.50 -0.87
N LEU A 270 -0.85 5.53 -1.19
CA LEU A 270 0.46 5.80 -1.79
C LEU A 270 0.32 6.42 -3.18
N THR A 271 -0.56 5.87 -4.01
CA THR A 271 -0.87 6.41 -5.32
C THR A 271 -1.45 7.82 -5.21
N LEU A 272 -2.36 8.06 -4.26
CA LEU A 272 -2.93 9.36 -3.98
C LEU A 272 -1.84 10.38 -3.64
N ASN A 273 -0.94 10.06 -2.70
CA ASN A 273 0.15 10.94 -2.30
C ASN A 273 1.11 11.24 -3.48
N LEU A 274 1.44 10.23 -4.28
CA LEU A 274 2.28 10.42 -5.46
C LEU A 274 1.61 11.35 -6.49
N ILE A 275 0.32 11.18 -6.75
CA ILE A 275 -0.41 12.06 -7.68
C ILE A 275 -0.58 13.46 -7.09
N ASP A 276 -0.74 13.62 -5.78
CA ASP A 276 -0.73 14.91 -5.09
C ASP A 276 0.59 15.65 -5.34
N GLU A 277 1.71 14.95 -5.20
CA GLU A 277 3.05 15.48 -5.41
C GLU A 277 3.30 15.89 -6.88
N ILE A 278 2.96 15.02 -7.84
CA ILE A 278 3.15 15.30 -9.28
C ILE A 278 2.28 16.46 -9.76
N THR A 279 1.11 16.66 -9.16
CA THR A 279 0.12 17.65 -9.63
C THR A 279 0.06 18.90 -8.77
N ASP A 280 0.85 18.96 -7.68
CA ASP A 280 0.85 20.03 -6.67
C ASP A 280 -0.58 20.39 -6.18
N THR A 281 -1.38 19.37 -5.92
CA THR A 281 -2.75 19.50 -5.41
C THR A 281 -3.02 18.42 -4.39
N ARG A 282 -3.99 18.61 -3.48
CA ARG A 282 -4.27 17.64 -2.41
C ARG A 282 -5.56 16.87 -2.65
N GLY A 283 -5.48 15.55 -2.54
CA GLY A 283 -6.61 14.63 -2.49
C GLY A 283 -7.16 14.45 -1.07
N ASN A 284 -8.28 13.72 -0.97
CA ASN A 284 -8.91 13.36 0.30
C ASN A 284 -8.76 11.87 0.57
N SER A 285 -7.83 11.50 1.44
CA SER A 285 -7.50 10.11 1.78
C SER A 285 -8.69 9.32 2.35
N ASN A 286 -9.50 9.94 3.21
CA ASN A 286 -10.64 9.24 3.81
C ASN A 286 -11.74 8.96 2.77
N ARG A 287 -12.03 9.94 1.90
CA ARG A 287 -12.96 9.77 0.80
C ARG A 287 -12.49 8.70 -0.17
N GLU A 288 -11.19 8.61 -0.41
CA GLU A 288 -10.59 7.56 -1.24
C GLU A 288 -10.82 6.17 -0.64
N CYS A 289 -10.55 5.98 0.66
CA CYS A 289 -10.81 4.71 1.34
C CYS A 289 -12.28 4.29 1.25
N VAL A 290 -13.23 5.23 1.45
CA VAL A 290 -14.67 4.94 1.32
C VAL A 290 -15.01 4.53 -0.12
N ALA A 291 -14.50 5.27 -1.11
CA ALA A 291 -14.79 4.98 -2.52
C ALA A 291 -14.21 3.64 -2.97
N GLN A 292 -12.99 3.31 -2.56
CA GLN A 292 -12.37 1.99 -2.79
C GLN A 292 -13.20 0.88 -2.13
N GLY A 293 -13.66 1.10 -0.90
CA GLY A 293 -14.52 0.16 -0.19
C GLY A 293 -15.83 -0.10 -0.92
N VAL A 294 -16.56 0.94 -1.32
CA VAL A 294 -17.80 0.82 -2.10
C VAL A 294 -17.55 0.15 -3.45
N ALA A 295 -16.44 0.49 -4.11
CA ALA A 295 -16.05 -0.11 -5.38
C ALA A 295 -15.81 -1.62 -5.22
N ASN A 296 -15.09 -2.05 -4.20
CA ASN A 296 -14.80 -3.46 -3.95
C ASN A 296 -16.05 -4.25 -3.54
N ILE A 297 -16.95 -3.68 -2.71
CA ILE A 297 -18.26 -4.29 -2.42
C ILE A 297 -19.03 -4.53 -3.71
N THR A 298 -19.14 -3.52 -4.54
CA THR A 298 -19.87 -3.63 -5.81
C THR A 298 -19.21 -4.66 -6.72
N THR A 299 -17.90 -4.63 -6.85
CA THR A 299 -17.13 -5.55 -7.68
C THR A 299 -17.31 -7.00 -7.25
N ALA A 300 -17.29 -7.28 -5.94
CA ALA A 300 -17.56 -8.62 -5.40
C ALA A 300 -18.95 -9.15 -5.76
N LEU A 301 -19.96 -8.27 -5.68
CA LEU A 301 -21.35 -8.63 -6.01
C LEU A 301 -21.57 -8.91 -7.51
N PHE A 302 -20.68 -8.41 -8.37
CA PHE A 302 -20.81 -8.55 -9.83
C PHE A 302 -19.67 -9.35 -10.47
N GLY A 303 -18.96 -10.17 -9.69
CA GLY A 303 -18.04 -11.18 -10.20
C GLY A 303 -16.66 -10.66 -10.58
N GLY A 304 -16.19 -9.61 -9.92
CA GLY A 304 -14.81 -9.14 -10.07
C GLY A 304 -13.93 -9.46 -8.86
N MET A 305 -12.62 -9.62 -9.11
CA MET A 305 -11.62 -9.94 -8.09
C MET A 305 -11.26 -8.79 -7.15
N GLY A 306 -11.93 -7.63 -7.28
CA GLY A 306 -11.55 -6.44 -6.51
C GLY A 306 -10.32 -5.73 -7.07
N GLY A 307 -10.01 -4.58 -6.47
CA GLY A 307 -8.90 -3.78 -6.94
C GLY A 307 -8.54 -2.63 -6.00
N CYS A 308 -7.57 -1.85 -6.41
CA CYS A 308 -7.12 -0.64 -5.73
C CYS A 308 -6.52 0.35 -6.73
N ALA A 309 -6.04 1.51 -6.25
CA ALA A 309 -5.42 2.47 -7.14
C ALA A 309 -4.06 1.96 -7.67
N MET A 310 -3.82 2.20 -8.93
CA MET A 310 -2.65 1.74 -9.67
C MET A 310 -1.68 2.89 -9.92
N ILE A 311 -0.47 2.81 -9.36
CA ILE A 311 0.58 3.83 -9.52
C ILE A 311 0.91 4.05 -11.00
N GLY A 312 1.21 2.97 -11.74
CA GLY A 312 1.63 3.04 -13.14
C GLY A 312 0.59 3.72 -14.03
N GLN A 313 -0.67 3.28 -13.97
CA GLN A 313 -1.78 3.80 -14.76
C GLN A 313 -2.14 5.24 -14.39
N SER A 314 -2.06 5.58 -13.11
CA SER A 314 -2.26 6.95 -12.66
C SER A 314 -1.18 7.90 -13.21
N ILE A 315 0.08 7.47 -13.24
CA ILE A 315 1.18 8.22 -13.86
C ILE A 315 0.96 8.35 -15.37
N ILE A 316 0.57 7.28 -16.07
CA ILE A 316 0.26 7.31 -17.50
C ILE A 316 -0.86 8.31 -17.79
N ASN A 317 -1.93 8.27 -16.99
CA ASN A 317 -3.06 9.19 -17.11
C ASN A 317 -2.61 10.66 -17.01
N VAL A 318 -1.90 10.97 -15.92
CA VAL A 318 -1.43 12.33 -15.63
C VAL A 318 -0.43 12.82 -16.66
N ASN A 319 0.51 11.98 -17.12
CA ASN A 319 1.50 12.33 -18.14
C ASN A 319 0.87 12.51 -19.54
N SER A 320 -0.25 11.81 -19.80
CA SER A 320 -1.04 11.99 -21.02
C SER A 320 -1.99 13.20 -20.98
N GLY A 321 -1.98 13.95 -19.87
CA GLY A 321 -2.76 15.18 -19.70
C GLY A 321 -4.11 14.99 -18.99
N GLY A 322 -4.43 13.78 -18.52
CA GLY A 322 -5.63 13.51 -17.72
C GLY A 322 -5.50 14.08 -16.31
N ARG A 323 -6.38 14.99 -15.94
CA ARG A 323 -6.38 15.67 -14.64
C ARG A 323 -7.72 15.55 -13.93
N GLY A 324 -8.78 15.32 -14.70
CA GLY A 324 -10.17 15.28 -14.22
C GLY A 324 -10.64 13.86 -13.87
N ARG A 325 -11.82 13.79 -13.28
CA ARG A 325 -12.54 12.54 -13.08
C ARG A 325 -12.95 11.89 -14.40
N LEU A 326 -13.14 12.73 -15.45
CA LEU A 326 -13.57 12.30 -16.77
C LEU A 326 -12.58 11.30 -17.38
N SER A 327 -11.26 11.48 -17.16
CA SER A 327 -10.26 10.56 -17.72
C SER A 327 -10.43 9.14 -17.16
N GLY A 328 -10.67 8.97 -15.86
CA GLY A 328 -10.95 7.66 -15.25
C GLY A 328 -12.29 7.06 -15.69
N ILE A 329 -13.32 7.88 -15.84
CA ILE A 329 -14.64 7.44 -16.34
C ILE A 329 -14.51 6.94 -17.79
N VAL A 330 -13.81 7.69 -18.65
CA VAL A 330 -13.57 7.29 -20.04
C VAL A 330 -12.73 6.02 -20.08
N ALA A 331 -11.71 5.88 -19.24
CA ALA A 331 -10.93 4.66 -19.16
C ALA A 331 -11.81 3.45 -18.81
N ALA A 332 -12.64 3.55 -17.81
CA ALA A 332 -13.53 2.46 -17.39
C ALA A 332 -14.57 2.11 -18.49
N ILE A 333 -15.21 3.10 -19.10
CA ILE A 333 -16.18 2.86 -20.17
C ILE A 333 -15.50 2.24 -21.40
N SER A 334 -14.34 2.74 -21.80
CA SER A 334 -13.57 2.17 -22.91
C SER A 334 -13.19 0.73 -22.63
N LEU A 335 -12.79 0.41 -21.38
CA LEU A 335 -12.50 -0.96 -20.96
C LEU A 335 -13.74 -1.86 -21.07
N LEU A 336 -14.92 -1.38 -20.66
CA LEU A 336 -16.17 -2.11 -20.86
C LEU A 336 -16.47 -2.37 -22.34
N CYS A 337 -16.25 -1.38 -23.21
CA CYS A 337 -16.39 -1.58 -24.65
C CYS A 337 -15.43 -2.65 -25.17
N PHE A 338 -14.18 -2.70 -24.68
CA PHE A 338 -13.25 -3.77 -25.05
C PHE A 338 -13.69 -5.15 -24.54
N ILE A 339 -14.31 -5.24 -23.38
CA ILE A 339 -14.89 -6.50 -22.86
C ILE A 339 -16.03 -6.96 -23.76
N LEU A 340 -16.93 -6.06 -24.15
CA LEU A 340 -18.14 -6.40 -24.91
C LEU A 340 -17.85 -6.77 -26.38
N PHE A 341 -16.93 -6.05 -27.01
CA PHE A 341 -16.70 -6.17 -28.45
C PHE A 341 -15.32 -6.74 -28.81
N GLY A 342 -14.38 -6.77 -27.85
CA GLY A 342 -12.99 -7.15 -28.07
C GLY A 342 -12.60 -8.52 -27.51
N SER A 343 -13.51 -9.25 -26.87
CA SER A 343 -13.22 -10.53 -26.20
C SER A 343 -12.56 -11.56 -27.14
N TYR A 344 -13.05 -11.67 -28.36
CA TYR A 344 -12.45 -12.54 -29.38
C TYR A 344 -10.98 -12.20 -29.66
N TYR A 345 -10.63 -10.92 -29.77
CA TYR A 345 -9.25 -10.50 -30.03
C TYR A 345 -8.36 -10.72 -28.82
N ILE A 346 -8.91 -10.64 -27.60
CA ILE A 346 -8.18 -10.91 -26.36
C ILE A 346 -7.80 -12.40 -26.29
N GLU A 347 -8.67 -13.31 -26.71
CA GLU A 347 -8.38 -14.76 -26.76
C GLU A 347 -7.20 -15.12 -27.68
N LEU A 348 -6.97 -14.34 -28.74
CA LEU A 348 -5.88 -14.56 -29.68
C LEU A 348 -4.51 -14.14 -29.13
N VAL A 349 -4.47 -13.41 -28.02
CA VAL A 349 -3.22 -12.88 -27.45
C VAL A 349 -2.37 -14.04 -26.92
N PRO A 350 -1.09 -14.16 -27.36
CA PRO A 350 -0.18 -15.16 -26.82
C PRO A 350 0.16 -14.88 -25.35
N ILE A 351 0.19 -15.93 -24.51
CA ILE A 351 0.62 -15.82 -23.11
C ILE A 351 2.02 -15.23 -23.00
N ALA A 352 2.90 -15.54 -23.95
CA ALA A 352 4.25 -14.96 -24.02
C ALA A 352 4.24 -13.43 -24.09
N ALA A 353 3.29 -12.82 -24.84
CA ALA A 353 3.17 -11.36 -24.90
C ALA A 353 2.76 -10.77 -23.55
N LEU A 354 1.79 -11.37 -22.86
CA LEU A 354 1.38 -10.93 -21.52
C LEU A 354 2.51 -11.10 -20.50
N THR A 355 3.22 -12.21 -20.53
CA THR A 355 4.39 -12.45 -19.66
C THR A 355 5.49 -11.41 -19.89
N GLY A 356 5.76 -11.03 -21.15
CA GLY A 356 6.72 -9.99 -21.51
C GLY A 356 6.31 -8.61 -20.94
N ILE A 357 5.02 -8.28 -21.02
CA ILE A 357 4.47 -7.06 -20.39
C ILE A 357 4.65 -7.11 -18.88
N MET A 358 4.35 -8.25 -18.25
CA MET A 358 4.47 -8.40 -16.80
C MET A 358 5.93 -8.28 -16.34
N PHE A 359 6.91 -8.77 -17.08
CA PHE A 359 8.31 -8.52 -16.76
C PHE A 359 8.68 -7.03 -16.85
N MET A 360 8.10 -6.29 -17.80
CA MET A 360 8.27 -4.83 -17.84
C MET A 360 7.60 -4.14 -16.66
N VAL A 361 6.43 -4.62 -16.21
CA VAL A 361 5.77 -4.15 -14.98
C VAL A 361 6.66 -4.41 -13.75
N VAL A 362 7.26 -5.60 -13.64
CA VAL A 362 8.21 -5.93 -12.56
C VAL A 362 9.38 -4.95 -12.54
N ILE A 363 10.00 -4.70 -13.70
CA ILE A 363 11.12 -3.76 -13.83
C ILE A 363 10.70 -2.34 -13.44
N GLY A 364 9.50 -1.92 -13.83
CA GLY A 364 8.95 -0.60 -13.50
C GLY A 364 8.50 -0.46 -12.04
N THR A 365 8.04 -1.55 -11.42
CA THR A 365 7.61 -1.58 -10.01
C THR A 365 8.79 -1.62 -9.06
N PHE A 366 9.87 -2.34 -9.40
CA PHE A 366 11.04 -2.44 -8.53
C PHE A 366 11.66 -1.07 -8.28
N ALA A 367 11.81 -0.72 -7.00
CA ALA A 367 12.39 0.57 -6.60
C ALA A 367 13.92 0.54 -6.71
N TRP A 368 14.46 0.69 -7.93
CA TRP A 368 15.92 0.69 -8.22
C TRP A 368 16.71 1.72 -7.40
N SER A 369 16.04 2.79 -6.97
CA SER A 369 16.62 3.78 -6.07
C SER A 369 17.04 3.15 -4.72
N SER A 370 16.31 2.15 -4.24
CA SER A 370 16.61 1.47 -2.96
C SER A 370 18.01 0.86 -2.94
N LEU A 371 18.44 0.27 -4.06
CA LEU A 371 19.79 -0.30 -4.19
C LEU A 371 20.89 0.77 -4.16
N ARG A 372 20.58 1.97 -4.68
CA ARG A 372 21.55 3.10 -4.71
C ARG A 372 21.66 3.80 -3.36
N ILE A 373 20.59 3.81 -2.58
CA ILE A 373 20.55 4.52 -1.30
C ILE A 373 20.90 3.63 -0.11
N ILE A 374 20.89 2.30 -0.26
CA ILE A 374 21.05 1.35 0.85
C ILE A 374 22.31 1.60 1.69
N ASN A 375 23.40 2.04 1.06
CA ASN A 375 24.65 2.40 1.73
C ASN A 375 24.70 3.85 2.23
N LYS A 376 23.67 4.66 1.95
CA LYS A 376 23.60 6.08 2.30
C LYS A 376 22.56 6.37 3.40
N ILE A 377 21.66 5.43 3.67
CA ILE A 377 20.67 5.52 4.74
C ILE A 377 21.22 4.94 6.05
N PRO A 378 20.61 5.26 7.20
CA PRO A 378 20.94 4.62 8.48
C PRO A 378 20.88 3.08 8.35
N LYS A 379 21.78 2.38 9.04
CA LYS A 379 21.81 0.90 9.00
C LYS A 379 20.50 0.28 9.49
N SER A 380 19.83 0.91 10.43
CA SER A 380 18.50 0.57 10.92
C SER A 380 17.45 0.56 9.80
N ASP A 381 17.42 1.63 8.99
CA ASP A 381 16.49 1.77 7.87
C ASP A 381 16.80 0.76 6.75
N ALA A 382 18.09 0.54 6.46
CA ALA A 382 18.51 -0.48 5.51
C ALA A 382 18.08 -1.88 5.95
N LEU A 383 18.20 -2.20 7.25
CA LEU A 383 17.75 -3.47 7.81
C LEU A 383 16.23 -3.63 7.69
N VAL A 384 15.46 -2.60 8.00
CA VAL A 384 14.00 -2.61 7.83
C VAL A 384 13.63 -2.87 6.36
N LEU A 385 14.24 -2.14 5.41
CA LEU A 385 13.98 -2.29 3.98
C LEU A 385 14.24 -3.73 3.51
N ILE A 386 15.41 -4.28 3.84
CA ILE A 386 15.80 -5.65 3.44
C ILE A 386 14.87 -6.67 4.08
N SER A 387 14.59 -6.55 5.39
CA SER A 387 13.73 -7.46 6.12
C SER A 387 12.32 -7.47 5.55
N VAL A 388 11.74 -6.30 5.25
CA VAL A 388 10.40 -6.21 4.64
C VAL A 388 10.41 -6.84 3.25
N SER A 389 11.44 -6.60 2.43
CA SER A 389 11.54 -7.23 1.10
C SER A 389 11.57 -8.76 1.20
N ILE A 390 12.36 -9.30 2.11
CA ILE A 390 12.46 -10.75 2.32
C ILE A 390 11.14 -11.32 2.87
N LEU A 391 10.56 -10.67 3.89
CA LEU A 391 9.30 -11.12 4.49
C LEU A 391 8.16 -11.11 3.46
N THR A 392 8.14 -10.15 2.55
CA THR A 392 7.14 -10.09 1.46
C THR A 392 7.24 -11.30 0.53
N VAL A 393 8.46 -11.77 0.27
CA VAL A 393 8.69 -12.93 -0.63
C VAL A 393 8.44 -14.27 0.08
N VAL A 394 8.78 -14.37 1.37
CA VAL A 394 8.75 -15.65 2.12
C VAL A 394 7.39 -15.93 2.75
N PHE A 395 6.72 -14.89 3.27
CA PHE A 395 5.45 -15.04 3.97
C PHE A 395 4.31 -14.45 3.14
N ASP A 396 3.91 -13.24 3.49
CA ASP A 396 2.78 -12.55 2.87
C ASP A 396 3.02 -11.03 2.90
N LEU A 397 2.49 -10.33 1.90
CA LEU A 397 2.61 -8.88 1.79
C LEU A 397 2.13 -8.14 3.04
N ALA A 398 1.01 -8.56 3.63
CA ALA A 398 0.47 -7.89 4.81
C ALA A 398 1.32 -8.12 6.04
N ILE A 399 1.75 -9.37 6.27
CA ILE A 399 2.65 -9.72 7.38
C ILE A 399 3.94 -8.90 7.28
N ALA A 400 4.50 -8.81 6.08
CA ALA A 400 5.73 -8.05 5.83
C ALA A 400 5.58 -6.55 6.18
N VAL A 401 4.47 -5.92 5.77
CA VAL A 401 4.23 -4.50 6.05
C VAL A 401 4.00 -4.28 7.55
N PHE A 402 3.19 -5.11 8.21
CA PHE A 402 2.98 -5.01 9.65
C PHE A 402 4.28 -5.20 10.43
N ALA A 403 5.06 -6.23 10.11
CA ALA A 403 6.37 -6.45 10.71
C ALA A 403 7.30 -5.27 10.48
N GLY A 404 7.31 -4.71 9.27
CA GLY A 404 8.11 -3.54 8.92
C GLY A 404 7.74 -2.29 9.71
N ILE A 405 6.44 -2.02 9.88
CA ILE A 405 5.94 -0.91 10.70
C ILE A 405 6.37 -1.09 12.17
N ILE A 406 6.20 -2.30 12.72
CA ILE A 406 6.61 -2.61 14.10
C ILE A 406 8.12 -2.45 14.25
N MET A 407 8.92 -3.03 13.34
CA MET A 407 10.39 -2.90 13.37
C MET A 407 10.83 -1.44 13.31
N SER A 408 10.25 -0.65 12.40
CA SER A 408 10.58 0.76 12.27
C SER A 408 10.16 1.58 13.49
N ALA A 409 9.00 1.29 14.08
CA ALA A 409 8.55 1.93 15.31
C ALA A 409 9.49 1.61 16.50
N LEU A 410 9.95 0.36 16.60
CA LEU A 410 10.92 -0.05 17.62
C LEU A 410 12.27 0.62 17.42
N VAL A 411 12.76 0.68 16.18
CA VAL A 411 14.01 1.39 15.84
C VAL A 411 13.90 2.86 16.20
N PHE A 412 12.81 3.52 15.78
CA PHE A 412 12.56 4.92 16.11
C PHE A 412 12.52 5.16 17.63
N SER A 413 11.83 4.29 18.37
CA SER A 413 11.78 4.37 19.83
C SER A 413 13.16 4.21 20.46
N TRP A 414 13.95 3.22 19.99
CA TRP A 414 15.30 2.98 20.46
C TRP A 414 16.25 4.16 20.22
N GLU A 415 16.26 4.69 19.00
CA GLU A 415 17.10 5.83 18.65
C GLU A 415 16.75 7.08 19.46
N ASN A 416 15.46 7.33 19.68
CA ASN A 416 15.02 8.45 20.50
C ASN A 416 15.31 8.25 21.98
N ALA A 417 15.29 7.01 22.47
CA ALA A 417 15.68 6.70 23.86
C ALA A 417 17.13 7.08 24.17
N LEU A 418 18.02 6.93 23.18
CA LEU A 418 19.45 7.27 23.33
C LEU A 418 19.74 8.76 23.17
N ARG A 419 18.80 9.56 22.68
CA ARG A 419 19.01 10.99 22.40
C ARG A 419 18.86 11.91 23.60
N ILE A 420 18.39 11.39 24.76
CA ILE A 420 18.22 12.24 25.94
C ILE A 420 19.59 12.67 26.49
N ARG A 421 19.78 13.97 26.64
CA ARG A 421 21.03 14.61 27.11
C ARG A 421 20.70 15.62 28.19
N ALA A 422 21.66 15.94 29.03
CA ALA A 422 21.56 17.00 30.02
C ALA A 422 22.81 17.88 29.95
N ARG A 423 22.62 19.16 29.71
CA ARG A 423 23.66 20.17 29.87
C ARG A 423 23.62 20.64 31.32
N LYS A 424 24.80 20.71 31.97
CA LYS A 424 24.93 21.11 33.36
C LYS A 424 25.56 22.49 33.40
N ARG A 425 24.95 23.42 34.13
CA ARG A 425 25.51 24.75 34.39
C ARG A 425 25.24 25.18 35.83
N PHE A 426 26.03 26.12 36.34
CA PHE A 426 25.78 26.74 37.62
C PHE A 426 25.33 28.19 37.39
N LYS A 427 24.40 28.66 38.22
CA LYS A 427 24.02 30.06 38.30
C LYS A 427 24.92 30.78 39.29
N GLU A 428 24.87 32.12 39.29
CA GLU A 428 25.63 32.95 40.21
C GLU A 428 25.29 32.71 41.70
N ASP A 429 24.04 32.26 41.96
CA ASP A 429 23.51 31.90 43.28
C ASP A 429 23.92 30.48 43.75
N GLY A 430 24.78 29.79 43.00
CA GLY A 430 25.22 28.43 43.30
C GLY A 430 24.21 27.32 42.89
N THR A 431 23.04 27.64 42.36
CA THR A 431 22.06 26.69 41.89
C THR A 431 22.59 25.92 40.67
N LYS A 432 22.52 24.59 40.70
CA LYS A 432 22.87 23.76 39.54
C LYS A 432 21.67 23.54 38.64
N VAL A 433 21.83 23.88 37.37
CA VAL A 433 20.78 23.75 36.34
C VAL A 433 21.09 22.57 35.44
N TYR A 434 20.12 21.67 35.30
CA TYR A 434 20.11 20.58 34.32
C TYR A 434 19.18 20.95 33.18
N GLU A 435 19.73 21.40 32.06
CA GLU A 435 18.96 21.62 30.82
C GLU A 435 18.81 20.30 30.10
N ILE A 436 17.58 19.78 30.03
CA ILE A 436 17.27 18.47 29.44
C ILE A 436 16.95 18.62 27.97
N TRP A 437 17.56 17.79 27.13
CA TRP A 437 17.41 17.74 25.70
C TRP A 437 16.89 16.38 25.27
N GLY A 438 15.91 16.36 24.37
CA GLY A 438 15.33 15.15 23.81
C GLY A 438 14.06 14.67 24.55
N PRO A 439 13.33 13.74 23.97
CA PRO A 439 12.03 13.28 24.51
C PRO A 439 12.22 12.40 25.75
N LEU A 440 11.45 12.69 26.79
CA LEU A 440 11.34 11.85 27.99
C LEU A 440 10.10 10.96 27.89
N PHE A 441 10.32 9.66 27.77
CA PHE A 441 9.31 8.63 27.63
C PHE A 441 9.84 7.29 28.19
N PHE A 442 9.03 6.24 28.19
CA PHE A 442 9.38 4.94 28.79
C PHE A 442 10.78 4.42 28.40
N GLY A 443 11.19 4.61 27.14
CA GLY A 443 12.49 4.14 26.63
C GLY A 443 13.69 4.95 27.16
N SER A 444 13.52 6.23 27.49
CA SER A 444 14.60 7.14 27.87
C SER A 444 14.72 7.38 29.38
N THR A 445 13.81 6.84 30.20
CA THR A 445 13.77 7.07 31.65
C THR A 445 15.06 6.70 32.37
N LYS A 446 15.65 5.54 32.06
CA LYS A 446 16.94 5.10 32.66
C LYS A 446 18.07 6.06 32.33
N MET A 447 18.14 6.50 31.06
CA MET A 447 19.16 7.46 30.63
C MET A 447 18.96 8.84 31.27
N PHE A 448 17.70 9.28 31.44
CA PHE A 448 17.35 10.51 32.13
C PHE A 448 17.84 10.47 33.58
N VAL A 449 17.46 9.45 34.35
CA VAL A 449 17.84 9.28 35.75
C VAL A 449 19.37 9.25 35.93
N SER A 450 20.11 8.63 35.00
CA SER A 450 21.57 8.54 35.05
C SER A 450 22.30 9.89 34.87
N LYS A 451 21.62 10.97 34.46
CA LYS A 451 22.24 12.29 34.28
C LYS A 451 22.47 13.05 35.59
N PHE A 452 21.76 12.67 36.65
CA PHE A 452 21.75 13.37 37.92
C PHE A 452 22.74 12.75 38.92
N ASP A 453 23.51 13.62 39.61
CA ASP A 453 24.41 13.23 40.69
C ASP A 453 23.86 13.76 42.02
N ILE A 454 22.87 13.02 42.55
CA ILE A 454 22.06 13.48 43.67
C ILE A 454 22.87 13.80 44.91
N LYS A 455 23.97 13.05 45.18
CA LYS A 455 24.83 13.25 46.34
C LYS A 455 25.79 14.41 46.13
N GLY A 456 26.40 14.54 44.94
CA GLY A 456 27.37 15.56 44.61
C GLY A 456 26.78 16.92 44.20
N ASP A 457 25.47 17.02 44.03
CA ASP A 457 24.80 18.27 43.65
C ASP A 457 24.62 19.21 44.87
N PRO A 458 24.53 20.55 44.64
CA PRO A 458 24.25 21.51 45.68
C PRO A 458 22.84 21.37 46.26
N ASP A 459 22.56 22.13 47.34
CA ASP A 459 21.25 22.07 48.02
C ASP A 459 20.07 22.55 47.18
N HIS A 460 20.34 23.30 46.09
CA HIS A 460 19.32 23.75 45.17
C HIS A 460 19.65 23.31 43.73
N VAL A 461 18.74 22.58 43.13
CA VAL A 461 18.82 22.04 41.77
C VAL A 461 17.62 22.46 40.93
N GLU A 462 17.88 22.92 39.74
CA GLU A 462 16.85 23.30 38.76
C GLU A 462 16.89 22.35 37.57
N ILE A 463 15.73 21.79 37.17
CA ILE A 463 15.62 20.94 36.00
C ILE A 463 14.77 21.68 34.95
N ASP A 464 15.39 21.99 33.83
CA ASP A 464 14.81 22.77 32.73
C ASP A 464 14.46 21.87 31.57
N PHE A 465 13.16 21.86 31.19
CA PHE A 465 12.59 21.02 30.13
C PHE A 465 12.31 21.80 28.85
N ILE A 466 12.89 23.00 28.64
CA ILE A 466 12.61 23.84 27.48
C ILE A 466 12.82 23.11 26.15
N GLU A 467 13.84 22.25 26.04
CA GLU A 467 14.21 21.46 24.88
C GLU A 467 13.79 19.98 25.02
N SER A 468 12.92 19.69 25.99
CA SER A 468 12.46 18.34 26.28
C SER A 468 10.95 18.30 26.45
N ARG A 469 10.34 17.24 25.94
CA ARG A 469 8.91 16.96 26.12
C ARG A 469 8.72 15.65 26.87
N VAL A 470 7.93 15.71 27.93
CA VAL A 470 7.49 14.50 28.65
C VAL A 470 6.29 13.93 27.91
N SER A 471 6.41 12.71 27.42
CA SER A 471 5.45 12.14 26.45
C SER A 471 4.50 11.10 27.06
N ASP A 472 4.87 10.48 28.19
CA ASP A 472 4.09 9.39 28.78
C ASP A 472 4.18 9.35 30.31
N HIS A 473 3.43 8.42 30.92
CA HIS A 473 3.39 8.25 32.37
C HIS A 473 4.75 7.83 32.96
N SER A 474 5.53 7.03 32.25
CA SER A 474 6.86 6.60 32.71
C SER A 474 7.84 7.77 32.84
N GLY A 475 7.73 8.76 31.92
CA GLY A 475 8.48 10.00 32.03
C GLY A 475 8.10 10.81 33.29
N ILE A 476 6.81 10.84 33.64
CA ILE A 476 6.34 11.50 34.86
C ILE A 476 6.86 10.79 36.10
N GLU A 477 6.81 9.44 36.15
CA GLU A 477 7.37 8.67 37.24
C GLU A 477 8.87 8.87 37.41
N ALA A 478 9.61 8.97 36.30
CA ALA A 478 11.05 9.25 36.34
C ALA A 478 11.34 10.62 36.94
N ILE A 479 10.54 11.66 36.60
CA ILE A 479 10.66 12.99 37.24
C ILE A 479 10.34 12.88 38.73
N SER A 480 9.23 12.21 39.07
CA SER A 480 8.84 12.03 40.47
C SER A 480 9.94 11.34 41.28
N SER A 481 10.49 10.25 40.74
CA SER A 481 11.60 9.53 41.39
C SER A 481 12.83 10.39 41.63
N ILE A 482 13.19 11.27 40.68
CA ILE A 482 14.33 12.20 40.86
C ILE A 482 14.00 13.22 41.92
N VAL A 483 12.82 13.85 41.90
CA VAL A 483 12.39 14.82 42.91
C VAL A 483 12.42 14.19 44.30
N ASP A 484 11.84 13.02 44.50
CA ASP A 484 11.79 12.30 45.76
C ASP A 484 13.20 11.95 46.30
N ARG A 485 14.12 11.61 45.39
CA ARG A 485 15.52 11.29 45.78
C ARG A 485 16.28 12.51 46.23
N TYR A 486 16.09 13.69 45.63
CA TYR A 486 16.66 14.94 46.10
C TYR A 486 16.04 15.39 47.41
N GLU A 487 14.72 15.28 47.57
CA GLU A 487 14.01 15.58 48.82
C GLU A 487 14.51 14.73 50.00
N LYS A 488 14.77 13.41 49.78
CA LYS A 488 15.34 12.51 50.79
C LYS A 488 16.76 12.93 51.24
N GLU A 489 17.52 13.53 50.35
CA GLU A 489 18.84 14.10 50.66
C GLU A 489 18.74 15.54 51.23
N GLY A 490 17.51 16.03 51.50
CA GLY A 490 17.27 17.37 52.04
C GLY A 490 17.47 18.52 51.04
N LYS A 491 17.59 18.23 49.75
CA LYS A 491 17.87 19.19 48.68
C LYS A 491 16.59 19.66 48.02
N LYS A 492 16.57 20.93 47.59
CA LYS A 492 15.43 21.56 46.93
C LYS A 492 15.53 21.44 45.44
N VAL A 493 14.43 20.98 44.78
CA VAL A 493 14.32 20.87 43.33
C VAL A 493 13.28 21.84 42.79
N THR A 494 13.59 22.50 41.68
CA THR A 494 12.63 23.28 40.89
C THR A 494 12.55 22.79 39.44
N LEU A 495 11.32 22.70 38.92
CA LEU A 495 11.06 22.26 37.55
C LEU A 495 10.63 23.46 36.71
N LYS A 496 11.25 23.65 35.55
CA LYS A 496 10.97 24.76 34.64
C LYS A 496 10.57 24.30 33.24
N HIS A 497 9.82 25.14 32.53
CA HIS A 497 9.45 25.00 31.11
C HIS A 497 8.73 23.69 30.78
N LEU A 498 7.98 23.14 31.71
CA LEU A 498 7.12 22.00 31.46
C LEU A 498 5.93 22.39 30.57
N SER A 499 5.57 21.57 29.60
CA SER A 499 4.37 21.76 28.77
C SER A 499 3.09 21.74 29.63
N THR A 500 2.03 22.37 29.15
CA THR A 500 0.74 22.45 29.86
C THR A 500 0.19 21.06 30.20
N ASP A 501 0.36 20.09 29.30
CA ASP A 501 -0.08 18.71 29.51
C ASP A 501 0.74 18.01 30.58
N CYS A 502 2.07 18.21 30.60
CA CYS A 502 2.94 17.65 31.63
C CYS A 502 2.61 18.21 33.00
N LYS A 503 2.33 19.53 33.09
CA LYS A 503 1.92 20.17 34.36
C LYS A 503 0.63 19.58 34.89
N LYS A 504 -0.38 19.40 34.02
CA LYS A 504 -1.66 18.77 34.39
C LYS A 504 -1.47 17.36 34.93
N LEU A 505 -0.63 16.57 34.28
CA LEU A 505 -0.35 15.18 34.68
C LEU A 505 0.42 15.09 36.00
N LEU A 506 1.48 15.90 36.18
CA LEU A 506 2.23 15.97 37.43
C LEU A 506 1.37 16.44 38.59
N ASN A 507 0.58 17.51 38.40
CA ASN A 507 -0.34 18.02 39.43
C ASN A 507 -1.47 17.05 39.77
N LYS A 508 -1.84 16.15 38.86
CA LYS A 508 -2.82 15.09 39.11
C LYS A 508 -2.19 13.95 39.92
N ASN A 509 -0.90 13.71 39.74
CA ASN A 509 -0.16 12.68 40.47
C ASN A 509 0.07 13.09 41.94
N ASP A 510 0.56 14.32 42.18
CA ASP A 510 0.75 14.84 43.53
C ASP A 510 0.65 16.39 43.56
N LYS A 511 -0.05 16.93 44.56
CA LYS A 511 -0.23 18.37 44.77
C LYS A 511 1.07 19.13 45.06
N LYS A 512 2.13 18.43 45.52
CA LYS A 512 3.45 19.03 45.80
C LYS A 512 4.07 19.69 44.56
N TYR A 513 3.75 19.21 43.34
CA TYR A 513 4.31 19.78 42.13
C TYR A 513 3.89 21.22 41.86
N LYS A 514 2.75 21.68 42.42
CA LYS A 514 2.33 23.09 42.33
C LYS A 514 3.33 24.09 42.93
N SER A 515 4.07 23.66 43.95
CA SER A 515 5.09 24.52 44.60
C SER A 515 6.48 24.40 44.00
N ILE A 516 6.74 23.29 43.28
CA ILE A 516 8.05 22.97 42.69
C ILE A 516 8.16 23.48 41.25
N ILE A 517 7.01 23.58 40.52
CA ILE A 517 6.98 24.09 39.16
C ILE A 517 7.05 25.62 39.20
N VAL A 518 8.12 26.18 38.64
CA VAL A 518 8.31 27.64 38.53
C VAL A 518 8.16 28.04 37.06
N GLU A 519 7.21 28.96 36.83
CA GLU A 519 6.99 29.57 35.52
C GLU A 519 7.64 30.94 35.49
N LYS A 520 8.63 31.15 34.61
CA LYS A 520 9.02 32.49 34.17
C LYS A 520 8.52 32.66 32.75
N VAL A 521 7.55 33.58 32.59
CA VAL A 521 6.91 33.90 31.30
C VAL A 521 7.83 34.71 30.38
N ASP A 522 8.92 35.24 30.89
CA ASP A 522 9.80 36.22 30.20
C ASP A 522 11.02 35.59 29.50
N ASP A 523 11.06 34.29 29.28
CA ASP A 523 12.14 33.67 28.48
C ASP A 523 11.75 33.72 26.99
N PRO A 524 12.49 34.47 26.13
CA PRO A 524 12.16 34.60 24.69
C PRO A 524 12.08 33.26 23.95
N ARG A 525 12.79 32.24 24.45
CA ARG A 525 12.75 30.87 23.89
C ARG A 525 11.40 30.17 24.08
N TYR A 526 10.58 30.61 25.05
CA TYR A 526 9.28 30.04 25.36
C TYR A 526 8.23 30.37 24.30
N TYR A 527 8.34 31.52 23.63
CA TYR A 527 7.36 31.98 22.63
C TYR A 527 7.42 31.19 21.31
N VAL A 528 8.56 30.57 20.99
CA VAL A 528 8.72 29.79 19.74
C VAL A 528 7.99 28.45 19.81
N VAL A 529 7.71 27.92 21.00
CA VAL A 529 7.10 26.59 21.23
C VAL A 529 5.57 26.69 21.46
N ALA A 530 5.05 27.89 21.66
CA ALA A 530 3.68 28.11 22.15
C ALA A 530 2.66 28.59 21.10
N ASP A 531 2.92 28.41 19.81
CA ASP A 531 1.90 28.74 18.78
C ASP A 531 0.85 27.60 18.71
N PRO A 532 -0.38 27.82 19.28
CA PRO A 532 -1.44 26.83 19.28
C PRO A 532 -2.00 26.54 17.88
N ASN A 533 -1.71 27.40 16.89
CA ASN A 533 -2.30 27.36 15.56
C ASN A 533 -1.46 26.57 14.53
N SER A 534 -0.29 26.08 14.90
CA SER A 534 0.57 25.29 13.99
C SER A 534 0.18 23.81 13.85
N PHE A 535 -0.93 23.36 14.46
CA PHE A 535 -1.41 21.97 14.45
C PHE A 535 -2.83 21.81 13.86
N HIS A 536 -3.14 22.56 12.84
CA HIS A 536 -4.36 22.31 12.04
C HIS A 536 -4.05 21.76 10.66
#